data_0df10c29a974b62541ececf2d1ec6d9e
#
_entry.id   0df10c29a974b62541ececf2d1ec6d9e
#
_cell.length_a   1.000
_cell.length_b   1.000
_cell.length_c   1.000
_cell.angle_alpha   90.00
_cell.angle_beta   90.00
_cell.angle_gamma   90.00
#
_symmetry.space_group_name_H-M   'P 1'
#
loop_
_entity.id
_entity.type
_entity.pdbx_description
1 polymer ?
#
loop_
_entity_poly.entity_id
_entity_poly.type
_entity_poly.pdbx_seq_one_letter_code
_entity_poly.pdbx_strand_id
1 'polypeptide(L)'
;MGAGRGTVLVAGSVAVLLAAVVASLAVGAHQLSPAEVAASLWTEITGTGSTYADDVVASRIPRTVLGLMAGAALAVAGVVMQGLTRNPLADPGILGINAGAAAAVVTGMAFFGAGATGANVWIALPGALVTVLLVYGLASGRRGSTPVRLVLAGTVVTAVLMSYIQAIALTRPDVFNLYRFWAVGSLSGRTMEQAWDILPFFLVGLAASLAAGRFLNALALGEEAAASLGVRPGTAKIAGALAATLLCASATAAVGPIGFVGLAVPHMVRSFTGPDNRWLLVLSAVTGPALLLFADVAGRLLARPGEVLTGVITALLGAPLLILAVRRMRAVA
;
A
#
# COMPACT_ATOMS: atom_id res chain seq x y z
N MET A 1 -3.10 -19.65 17.41
CA MET A 1 -2.98 -20.59 16.27
C MET A 1 -1.93 -21.62 16.61
N GLY A 2 -2.18 -22.93 16.38
CA GLY A 2 -1.16 -23.97 16.64
C GLY A 2 0.03 -23.80 15.68
N ALA A 3 1.26 -24.13 16.15
CA ALA A 3 2.50 -23.88 15.39
C ALA A 3 2.48 -24.51 13.98
N GLY A 4 1.99 -25.74 13.84
CA GLY A 4 1.93 -26.43 12.54
C GLY A 4 1.00 -25.74 11.52
N ARG A 5 -0.17 -25.25 11.95
CA ARG A 5 -1.09 -24.53 11.04
C ARG A 5 -0.51 -23.19 10.58
N GLY A 6 0.23 -22.50 11.47
CA GLY A 6 0.93 -21.26 11.10
C GLY A 6 1.98 -21.47 10.03
N THR A 7 2.80 -22.51 10.18
CA THR A 7 3.85 -22.85 9.21
C THR A 7 3.27 -23.18 7.83
N VAL A 8 2.19 -23.95 7.77
CA VAL A 8 1.52 -24.28 6.49
C VAL A 8 0.97 -23.03 5.80
N LEU A 9 0.35 -22.12 6.55
CA LEU A 9 -0.17 -20.86 5.97
C LEU A 9 0.95 -19.96 5.45
N VAL A 10 2.06 -19.84 6.19
CA VAL A 10 3.22 -19.07 5.74
C VAL A 10 3.83 -19.70 4.49
N ALA A 11 4.07 -21.01 4.49
CA ALA A 11 4.63 -21.71 3.33
C ALA A 11 3.74 -21.56 2.09
N GLY A 12 2.42 -21.73 2.25
CA GLY A 12 1.46 -21.51 1.17
C GLY A 12 1.46 -20.07 0.65
N SER A 13 1.49 -19.08 1.54
CA SER A 13 1.55 -17.66 1.15
C SER A 13 2.85 -17.32 0.43
N VAL A 14 3.98 -17.87 0.88
CA VAL A 14 5.28 -17.69 0.21
C VAL A 14 5.28 -18.34 -1.17
N ALA A 15 4.72 -19.54 -1.31
CA ALA A 15 4.60 -20.21 -2.61
C ALA A 15 3.76 -19.37 -3.60
N VAL A 16 2.63 -18.80 -3.14
CA VAL A 16 1.80 -17.89 -3.96
C VAL A 16 2.57 -16.61 -4.32
N LEU A 17 3.34 -16.05 -3.40
CA LEU A 17 4.18 -14.88 -3.67
C LEU A 17 5.26 -15.19 -4.72
N LEU A 18 5.95 -16.31 -4.60
CA LEU A 18 6.96 -16.73 -5.58
C LEU A 18 6.33 -16.92 -6.97
N ALA A 19 5.15 -17.54 -7.05
CA ALA A 19 4.40 -17.64 -8.29
C ALA A 19 4.04 -16.26 -8.88
N ALA A 20 3.64 -15.30 -8.04
CA ALA A 20 3.34 -13.93 -8.47
C ALA A 20 4.59 -13.20 -8.98
N VAL A 21 5.75 -13.38 -8.34
CA VAL A 21 7.04 -12.81 -8.79
C VAL A 21 7.44 -13.38 -10.14
N VAL A 22 7.38 -14.71 -10.29
CA VAL A 22 7.68 -15.36 -11.58
C VAL A 22 6.72 -14.86 -12.66
N ALA A 23 5.42 -14.80 -12.38
CA ALA A 23 4.43 -14.27 -13.32
C ALA A 23 4.71 -12.79 -13.67
N SER A 24 5.10 -11.96 -12.70
CA SER A 24 5.46 -10.56 -12.92
C SER A 24 6.65 -10.40 -13.87
N LEU A 25 7.65 -11.25 -13.76
CA LEU A 25 8.85 -11.23 -14.62
C LEU A 25 8.61 -11.89 -15.98
N ALA A 26 7.81 -12.97 -16.04
CA ALA A 26 7.56 -13.75 -17.25
C ALA A 26 6.50 -13.11 -18.17
N VAL A 27 5.42 -12.54 -17.60
CA VAL A 27 4.23 -12.12 -18.34
C VAL A 27 4.26 -10.63 -18.64
N GLY A 28 4.01 -10.27 -19.90
CA GLY A 28 3.94 -8.88 -20.35
C GLY A 28 3.55 -8.80 -21.83
N ALA A 29 3.88 -7.71 -22.52
CA ALA A 29 3.73 -7.59 -23.97
C ALA A 29 4.50 -8.72 -24.68
N HIS A 30 5.74 -9.00 -24.24
CA HIS A 30 6.50 -10.19 -24.56
C HIS A 30 6.35 -11.24 -23.47
N GLN A 31 6.08 -12.48 -23.85
CA GLN A 31 6.02 -13.62 -22.92
C GLN A 31 7.38 -14.32 -22.90
N LEU A 32 7.89 -14.54 -21.71
CA LEU A 32 9.11 -15.31 -21.46
C LEU A 32 8.73 -16.59 -20.71
N SER A 33 9.40 -17.68 -21.04
CA SER A 33 9.28 -18.92 -20.26
C SER A 33 9.96 -18.73 -18.88
N PRO A 34 9.57 -19.48 -17.86
CA PRO A 34 10.27 -19.44 -16.56
C PRO A 34 11.77 -19.75 -16.64
N ALA A 35 12.17 -20.58 -17.61
CA ALA A 35 13.58 -20.90 -17.85
C ALA A 35 14.36 -19.69 -18.40
N GLU A 36 13.78 -18.95 -19.35
CA GLU A 36 14.37 -17.71 -19.88
C GLU A 36 14.47 -16.65 -18.79
N VAL A 37 13.44 -16.49 -17.94
CA VAL A 37 13.51 -15.57 -16.80
C VAL A 37 14.64 -15.96 -15.85
N ALA A 38 14.80 -17.25 -15.52
CA ALA A 38 15.88 -17.72 -14.65
C ALA A 38 17.26 -17.47 -15.27
N ALA A 39 17.41 -17.73 -16.57
CA ALA A 39 18.66 -17.47 -17.30
C ALA A 39 18.98 -15.96 -17.31
N SER A 40 18.00 -15.10 -17.61
CA SER A 40 18.19 -13.65 -17.64
C SER A 40 18.47 -13.06 -16.25
N LEU A 41 17.89 -13.59 -15.18
CA LEU A 41 18.27 -13.20 -13.81
C LEU A 41 19.71 -13.60 -13.48
N TRP A 42 20.16 -14.75 -13.97
CA TRP A 42 21.54 -15.18 -13.78
C TRP A 42 22.52 -14.28 -14.55
N THR A 43 22.21 -13.94 -15.79
CA THR A 43 23.03 -13.03 -16.61
C THR A 43 23.08 -11.61 -16.05
N GLU A 44 21.98 -11.11 -15.48
CA GLU A 44 21.94 -9.82 -14.80
C GLU A 44 22.87 -9.78 -13.57
N ILE A 45 22.88 -10.87 -12.77
CA ILE A 45 23.76 -10.99 -11.59
C ILE A 45 25.23 -11.10 -11.97
N THR A 46 25.52 -11.82 -13.06
CA THR A 46 26.90 -12.08 -13.51
C THR A 46 27.46 -11.01 -14.45
N GLY A 47 26.62 -10.09 -14.92
CA GLY A 47 27.01 -9.03 -15.86
C GLY A 47 27.35 -9.55 -17.25
N THR A 48 26.90 -10.74 -17.64
CA THR A 48 27.23 -11.41 -18.91
C THR A 48 26.12 -11.33 -19.96
N GLY A 49 24.98 -10.72 -19.62
CA GLY A 49 23.79 -10.69 -20.46
C GLY A 49 23.89 -9.67 -21.61
N SER A 50 23.42 -10.10 -22.79
CA SER A 50 23.28 -9.23 -23.97
C SER A 50 22.10 -9.66 -24.85
N THR A 51 21.16 -10.43 -24.31
CA THR A 51 20.02 -10.91 -25.09
C THR A 51 18.80 -9.98 -24.90
N TYR A 52 17.89 -9.98 -25.88
CA TYR A 52 16.63 -9.26 -25.78
C TYR A 52 15.80 -9.66 -24.53
N ALA A 53 15.87 -10.93 -24.12
CA ALA A 53 15.21 -11.41 -22.91
C ALA A 53 15.79 -10.73 -21.65
N ASP A 54 17.09 -10.48 -21.60
CA ASP A 54 17.76 -9.81 -20.49
C ASP A 54 17.26 -8.36 -20.33
N ASP A 55 17.15 -7.61 -21.43
CA ASP A 55 16.61 -6.25 -21.42
C ASP A 55 15.15 -6.22 -20.94
N VAL A 56 14.35 -7.19 -21.38
CA VAL A 56 12.95 -7.32 -20.96
C VAL A 56 12.85 -7.62 -19.45
N VAL A 57 13.65 -8.54 -18.93
CA VAL A 57 13.67 -8.88 -17.50
C VAL A 57 14.18 -7.69 -16.68
N ALA A 58 15.28 -7.06 -17.10
CA ALA A 58 15.85 -5.87 -16.44
C ALA A 58 14.83 -4.74 -16.30
N SER A 59 14.00 -4.49 -17.34
CA SER A 59 12.92 -3.49 -17.27
C SER A 59 11.78 -3.85 -16.30
N ARG A 60 11.59 -5.16 -16.01
CA ARG A 60 10.54 -5.67 -15.11
C ARG A 60 10.96 -5.79 -13.65
N ILE A 61 12.27 -5.84 -13.37
CA ILE A 61 12.81 -5.92 -12.00
C ILE A 61 12.33 -4.75 -11.14
N PRO A 62 12.49 -3.46 -11.52
CA PRO A 62 12.02 -2.33 -10.69
C PRO A 62 10.52 -2.38 -10.43
N ARG A 63 9.73 -2.74 -11.44
CA ARG A 63 8.29 -2.91 -11.35
C ARG A 63 7.91 -3.98 -10.32
N THR A 64 8.58 -5.12 -10.35
CA THR A 64 8.33 -6.23 -9.43
C THR A 64 8.76 -5.87 -8.02
N VAL A 65 9.93 -5.26 -7.82
CA VAL A 65 10.43 -4.82 -6.52
C VAL A 65 9.47 -3.81 -5.88
N LEU A 66 9.05 -2.80 -6.63
CA LEU A 66 8.08 -1.82 -6.14
C LEU A 66 6.71 -2.44 -5.87
N GLY A 67 6.29 -3.43 -6.65
CA GLY A 67 5.08 -4.21 -6.39
C GLY A 67 5.16 -4.98 -5.07
N LEU A 68 6.34 -5.57 -4.76
CA LEU A 68 6.61 -6.24 -3.49
C LEU A 68 6.53 -5.26 -2.32
N MET A 69 7.22 -4.13 -2.42
CA MET A 69 7.26 -3.12 -1.35
C MET A 69 5.89 -2.46 -1.14
N ALA A 70 5.24 -1.99 -2.20
CA ALA A 70 3.95 -1.31 -2.11
C ALA A 70 2.84 -2.26 -1.65
N GLY A 71 2.81 -3.49 -2.15
CA GLY A 71 1.84 -4.50 -1.71
C GLY A 71 1.96 -4.83 -0.23
N ALA A 72 3.19 -5.03 0.27
CA ALA A 72 3.45 -5.26 1.69
C ALA A 72 3.08 -4.03 2.53
N ALA A 73 3.52 -2.85 2.10
CA ALA A 73 3.26 -1.58 2.80
C ALA A 73 1.77 -1.32 2.96
N LEU A 74 0.99 -1.38 1.88
CA LEU A 74 -0.44 -1.11 1.90
C LEU A 74 -1.20 -2.16 2.73
N ALA A 75 -0.89 -3.45 2.57
CA ALA A 75 -1.55 -4.52 3.31
C ALA A 75 -1.28 -4.43 4.82
N VAL A 76 -0.02 -4.22 5.23
CA VAL A 76 0.37 -4.08 6.63
C VAL A 76 -0.21 -2.80 7.25
N ALA A 77 -0.16 -1.66 6.53
CA ALA A 77 -0.80 -0.43 6.96
C ALA A 77 -2.31 -0.62 7.19
N GLY A 78 -2.97 -1.38 6.31
CA GLY A 78 -4.38 -1.77 6.48
C GLY A 78 -4.63 -2.55 7.77
N VAL A 79 -3.82 -3.57 8.07
CA VAL A 79 -3.93 -4.32 9.35
C VAL A 79 -3.82 -3.39 10.55
N VAL A 80 -2.81 -2.52 10.55
CA VAL A 80 -2.58 -1.57 11.66
C VAL A 80 -3.78 -0.64 11.82
N MET A 81 -4.27 -0.04 10.73
CA MET A 81 -5.42 0.87 10.79
C MET A 81 -6.69 0.17 11.26
N GLN A 82 -6.97 -1.05 10.78
CA GLN A 82 -8.10 -1.86 11.25
C GLN A 82 -7.98 -2.21 12.73
N GLY A 83 -6.78 -2.56 13.20
CA GLY A 83 -6.52 -2.85 14.62
C GLY A 83 -6.68 -1.62 15.52
N LEU A 84 -6.17 -0.46 15.11
CA LEU A 84 -6.25 0.80 15.87
C LEU A 84 -7.67 1.33 15.98
N THR A 85 -8.43 1.25 14.89
CA THR A 85 -9.81 1.76 14.83
C THR A 85 -10.83 0.73 15.30
N ARG A 86 -10.42 -0.51 15.49
CA ARG A 86 -11.31 -1.65 15.75
C ARG A 86 -12.43 -1.76 14.69
N ASN A 87 -12.09 -1.39 13.48
CA ASN A 87 -13.01 -1.41 12.35
C ASN A 87 -12.35 -2.17 11.18
N PRO A 88 -12.89 -3.31 10.74
CA PRO A 88 -12.34 -4.11 9.65
C PRO A 88 -12.42 -3.41 8.28
N LEU A 89 -13.13 -2.30 8.18
CA LEU A 89 -13.26 -1.49 6.97
C LEU A 89 -12.37 -0.24 6.98
N ALA A 90 -11.50 -0.08 7.98
CA ALA A 90 -10.59 1.05 8.03
C ALA A 90 -9.46 0.88 7.01
N ASP A 91 -9.19 1.95 6.28
CA ASP A 91 -8.12 2.07 5.30
C ASP A 91 -7.20 3.24 5.68
N PRO A 92 -5.87 3.14 5.51
CA PRO A 92 -4.97 4.25 5.79
C PRO A 92 -5.32 5.55 5.05
N GLY A 93 -5.91 5.43 3.86
CA GLY A 93 -6.33 6.57 3.03
C GLY A 93 -7.37 7.48 3.68
N ILE A 94 -8.16 6.98 4.65
CA ILE A 94 -9.15 7.80 5.39
C ILE A 94 -8.53 8.95 6.20
N LEU A 95 -7.22 8.88 6.48
CA LEU A 95 -6.46 9.96 7.13
C LEU A 95 -6.01 11.04 6.14
N GLY A 96 -6.45 10.98 4.88
CA GLY A 96 -6.08 11.95 3.85
C GLY A 96 -4.68 11.78 3.26
N ILE A 97 -3.98 10.67 3.55
CA ILE A 97 -2.61 10.38 3.12
C ILE A 97 -2.47 10.56 1.61
N ASN A 98 -3.36 9.93 0.83
CA ASN A 98 -3.33 9.97 -0.62
C ASN A 98 -3.60 11.38 -1.18
N ALA A 99 -4.54 12.11 -0.56
CA ALA A 99 -4.85 13.50 -0.96
C ALA A 99 -3.69 14.45 -0.65
N GLY A 100 -3.02 14.26 0.49
CA GLY A 100 -1.85 15.03 0.87
C GLY A 100 -0.66 14.79 -0.05
N ALA A 101 -0.37 13.54 -0.36
CA ALA A 101 0.65 13.17 -1.35
C ALA A 101 0.34 13.78 -2.72
N ALA A 102 -0.91 13.66 -3.17
CA ALA A 102 -1.37 14.19 -4.45
C ALA A 102 -1.26 15.72 -4.52
N ALA A 103 -1.71 16.42 -3.47
CA ALA A 103 -1.62 17.87 -3.41
C ALA A 103 -0.17 18.36 -3.46
N ALA A 104 0.72 17.70 -2.73
CA ALA A 104 2.15 18.03 -2.75
C ALA A 104 2.76 17.78 -4.15
N VAL A 105 2.47 16.65 -4.78
CA VAL A 105 2.96 16.33 -6.13
C VAL A 105 2.45 17.35 -7.16
N VAL A 106 1.16 17.67 -7.14
CA VAL A 106 0.57 18.68 -8.03
C VAL A 106 1.18 20.05 -7.80
N THR A 107 1.44 20.43 -6.54
CA THR A 107 2.13 21.68 -6.20
C THR A 107 3.55 21.69 -6.74
N GLY A 108 4.29 20.58 -6.57
CA GLY A 108 5.64 20.40 -7.10
C GLY A 108 5.68 20.56 -8.63
N MET A 109 4.75 19.94 -9.34
CA MET A 109 4.63 20.04 -10.80
C MET A 109 4.26 21.46 -11.25
N ALA A 110 3.32 22.10 -10.54
CA ALA A 110 2.80 23.41 -10.95
C ALA A 110 3.78 24.57 -10.71
N PHE A 111 4.53 24.56 -9.62
CA PHE A 111 5.30 25.73 -9.16
C PHE A 111 6.81 25.52 -9.16
N PHE A 112 7.27 24.27 -9.13
CA PHE A 112 8.71 23.96 -9.01
C PHE A 112 9.26 23.18 -10.22
N GLY A 113 8.43 22.93 -11.24
CA GLY A 113 8.84 22.20 -12.44
C GLY A 113 9.24 20.75 -12.14
N ALA A 114 8.80 20.18 -11.02
CA ALA A 114 9.05 18.80 -10.67
C ALA A 114 8.40 17.90 -11.72
N GLY A 115 9.19 17.43 -12.67
CA GLY A 115 8.74 16.53 -13.72
C GLY A 115 8.26 15.18 -13.18
N ALA A 116 7.74 14.31 -14.05
CA ALA A 116 7.22 12.99 -13.71
C ALA A 116 8.31 12.00 -13.20
N THR A 117 9.57 12.41 -13.07
CA THR A 117 10.72 11.59 -12.71
C THR A 117 11.11 11.76 -11.25
N GLY A 118 11.43 10.67 -10.56
CA GLY A 118 12.14 10.53 -9.27
C GLY A 118 11.79 11.45 -8.09
N ALA A 119 11.76 12.76 -8.32
CA ALA A 119 11.48 13.79 -7.32
C ALA A 119 10.12 13.66 -6.61
N ASN A 120 9.18 12.89 -7.19
CA ASN A 120 7.84 12.75 -6.64
C ASN A 120 7.82 12.08 -5.26
N VAL A 121 8.77 11.18 -4.95
CA VAL A 121 8.84 10.51 -3.65
C VAL A 121 9.14 11.53 -2.54
N TRP A 122 10.13 12.39 -2.76
CA TRP A 122 10.58 13.40 -1.79
C TRP A 122 9.60 14.55 -1.59
N ILE A 123 8.65 14.71 -2.50
CA ILE A 123 7.57 15.70 -2.41
C ILE A 123 6.30 15.05 -1.83
N ALA A 124 5.92 13.88 -2.33
CA ALA A 124 4.71 13.19 -1.93
C ALA A 124 4.72 12.74 -0.46
N LEU A 125 5.84 12.21 0.01
CA LEU A 125 5.97 11.69 1.36
C LEU A 125 5.81 12.77 2.45
N PRO A 126 6.50 13.94 2.39
CA PRO A 126 6.23 15.04 3.30
C PRO A 126 4.78 15.55 3.21
N GLY A 127 4.20 15.65 2.01
CA GLY A 127 2.82 16.07 1.84
C GLY A 127 1.82 15.14 2.54
N ALA A 128 2.03 13.84 2.43
CA ALA A 128 1.24 12.85 3.16
C ALA A 128 1.40 12.98 4.69
N LEU A 129 2.65 13.10 5.18
CA LEU A 129 2.93 13.24 6.60
C LEU A 129 2.32 14.52 7.20
N VAL A 130 2.50 15.66 6.54
CA VAL A 130 1.90 16.94 6.96
C VAL A 130 0.38 16.83 7.03
N THR A 131 -0.25 16.18 6.05
CA THR A 131 -1.70 16.00 6.03
C THR A 131 -2.19 15.16 7.20
N VAL A 132 -1.49 14.08 7.53
CA VAL A 132 -1.84 13.24 8.69
C VAL A 132 -1.67 14.00 9.99
N LEU A 133 -0.59 14.75 10.16
CA LEU A 133 -0.38 15.59 11.35
C LEU A 133 -1.50 16.63 11.48
N LEU A 134 -1.91 17.26 10.39
CA LEU A 134 -3.03 18.21 10.36
C LEU A 134 -4.34 17.52 10.75
N VAL A 135 -4.64 16.34 10.20
CA VAL A 135 -5.84 15.56 10.54
C VAL A 135 -5.84 15.18 12.02
N TYR A 136 -4.72 14.69 12.54
CA TYR A 136 -4.59 14.39 13.97
C TYR A 136 -4.75 15.64 14.85
N GLY A 137 -4.14 16.76 14.46
CA GLY A 137 -4.29 18.04 15.15
C GLY A 137 -5.74 18.50 15.24
N LEU A 138 -6.47 18.43 14.11
CA LEU A 138 -7.89 18.79 14.04
C LEU A 138 -8.82 17.82 14.81
N ALA A 139 -8.49 16.54 14.80
CA ALA A 139 -9.26 15.51 15.51
C ALA A 139 -8.99 15.49 17.02
N SER A 140 -7.87 16.05 17.48
CA SER A 140 -7.46 16.06 18.88
C SER A 140 -8.28 17.08 19.66
N GLY A 141 -9.02 16.64 20.68
CA GLY A 141 -9.71 17.49 21.63
C GLY A 141 -9.18 17.26 23.05
N ARG A 142 -9.76 17.96 24.05
CA ARG A 142 -9.40 17.82 25.48
C ARG A 142 -9.44 16.39 26.02
N ARG A 143 -10.21 15.47 25.37
CA ARG A 143 -10.36 14.04 25.73
C ARG A 143 -9.64 13.10 24.75
N GLY A 144 -8.70 13.61 23.94
CA GLY A 144 -8.02 12.84 22.91
C GLY A 144 -8.80 12.73 21.59
N SER A 145 -8.21 12.02 20.61
CA SER A 145 -8.83 11.75 19.32
C SER A 145 -9.69 10.48 19.37
N THR A 146 -10.93 10.58 18.90
CA THR A 146 -11.79 9.40 18.69
C THR A 146 -11.72 8.95 17.21
N PRO A 147 -11.96 7.67 16.90
CA PRO A 147 -11.97 7.20 15.51
C PRO A 147 -12.92 7.99 14.60
N VAL A 148 -14.09 8.36 15.11
CA VAL A 148 -15.07 9.16 14.35
C VAL A 148 -14.53 10.55 14.02
N ARG A 149 -13.88 11.23 14.97
CA ARG A 149 -13.27 12.55 14.72
C ARG A 149 -12.13 12.48 13.72
N LEU A 150 -11.32 11.42 13.76
CA LEU A 150 -10.25 11.20 12.78
C LEU A 150 -10.82 11.03 11.37
N VAL A 151 -11.86 10.22 11.22
CA VAL A 151 -12.52 10.04 9.91
C VAL A 151 -13.13 11.34 9.41
N LEU A 152 -13.87 12.08 10.26
CA LEU A 152 -14.47 13.36 9.88
C LEU A 152 -13.40 14.40 9.49
N ALA A 153 -12.35 14.55 10.29
CA ALA A 153 -11.24 15.47 9.97
C ALA A 153 -10.55 15.06 8.68
N GLY A 154 -10.26 13.77 8.50
CA GLY A 154 -9.65 13.25 7.27
C GLY A 154 -10.51 13.49 6.04
N THR A 155 -11.83 13.31 6.14
CA THR A 155 -12.76 13.57 5.02
C THR A 155 -12.79 15.06 4.65
N VAL A 156 -12.86 15.96 5.64
CA VAL A 156 -12.84 17.42 5.40
C VAL A 156 -11.52 17.84 4.76
N VAL A 157 -10.39 17.42 5.32
CA VAL A 157 -9.06 17.74 4.77
C VAL A 157 -8.92 17.19 3.34
N THR A 158 -9.35 15.95 3.11
CA THR A 158 -9.35 15.35 1.76
C THR A 158 -10.18 16.18 0.78
N ALA A 159 -11.38 16.62 1.17
CA ALA A 159 -12.25 17.44 0.30
C ALA A 159 -11.58 18.78 -0.07
N VAL A 160 -10.95 19.46 0.91
CA VAL A 160 -10.21 20.70 0.68
C VAL A 160 -9.03 20.47 -0.27
N LEU A 161 -8.22 19.44 -0.03
CA LEU A 161 -7.07 19.13 -0.86
C LEU A 161 -7.47 18.71 -2.29
N MET A 162 -8.56 17.96 -2.44
CA MET A 162 -9.10 17.61 -3.76
C MET A 162 -9.61 18.82 -4.51
N SER A 163 -10.26 19.78 -3.83
CA SER A 163 -10.66 21.07 -4.44
C SER A 163 -9.46 21.88 -4.90
N TYR A 164 -8.39 21.91 -4.10
CA TYR A 164 -7.12 22.56 -4.48
C TYR A 164 -6.49 21.90 -5.72
N ILE A 165 -6.41 20.55 -5.74
CA ILE A 165 -5.89 19.79 -6.87
C ILE A 165 -6.69 20.10 -8.14
N GLN A 166 -8.02 20.11 -8.06
CA GLN A 166 -8.90 20.42 -9.17
C GLN A 166 -8.70 21.86 -9.67
N ALA A 167 -8.53 22.84 -8.79
CA ALA A 167 -8.27 24.21 -9.18
C ALA A 167 -6.96 24.33 -10.01
N ILE A 168 -5.89 23.66 -9.59
CA ILE A 168 -4.65 23.63 -10.37
C ILE A 168 -4.84 22.86 -11.69
N ALA A 169 -5.48 21.72 -11.66
CA ALA A 169 -5.70 20.88 -12.84
C ALA A 169 -6.51 21.61 -13.94
N LEU A 170 -7.48 22.45 -13.56
CA LEU A 170 -8.27 23.25 -14.50
C LEU A 170 -7.49 24.42 -15.08
N THR A 171 -6.55 25.00 -14.33
CA THR A 171 -5.77 26.16 -14.76
C THR A 171 -4.46 25.79 -15.46
N ARG A 172 -3.98 24.54 -15.28
CA ARG A 172 -2.70 24.03 -15.79
C ARG A 172 -2.90 22.68 -16.49
N PRO A 173 -3.27 22.66 -17.78
CA PRO A 173 -3.47 21.41 -18.53
C PRO A 173 -2.23 20.52 -18.62
N ASP A 174 -1.03 21.10 -18.63
CA ASP A 174 0.25 20.40 -18.57
C ASP A 174 0.39 19.58 -17.28
N VAL A 175 0.09 20.19 -16.12
CA VAL A 175 0.10 19.53 -14.82
C VAL A 175 -0.96 18.44 -14.76
N PHE A 176 -2.17 18.70 -15.27
CA PHE A 176 -3.25 17.71 -15.32
C PHE A 176 -2.84 16.46 -16.10
N ASN A 177 -2.20 16.63 -17.26
CA ASN A 177 -1.78 15.51 -18.09
C ASN A 177 -0.75 14.60 -17.41
N LEU A 178 0.15 15.14 -16.59
CA LEU A 178 1.10 14.36 -15.80
C LEU A 178 0.43 13.72 -14.59
N TYR A 179 -0.38 14.50 -13.86
CA TYR A 179 -1.03 14.07 -12.63
C TYR A 179 -2.02 12.94 -12.84
N ARG A 180 -2.84 12.96 -13.90
CA ARG A 180 -3.90 11.96 -14.14
C ARG A 180 -3.39 10.51 -14.16
N PHE A 181 -2.19 10.29 -14.70
CA PHE A 181 -1.59 8.95 -14.73
C PHE A 181 -1.05 8.54 -13.35
N TRP A 182 -0.48 9.50 -12.63
CA TRP A 182 -0.02 9.24 -11.27
C TRP A 182 -1.18 8.97 -10.31
N ALA A 183 -2.29 9.70 -10.44
CA ALA A 183 -3.46 9.62 -9.56
C ALA A 183 -4.20 8.27 -9.59
N VAL A 184 -4.04 7.49 -10.65
CA VAL A 184 -4.67 6.16 -10.76
C VAL A 184 -3.86 5.08 -10.04
N GLY A 185 -2.56 5.31 -9.84
CA GLY A 185 -1.64 4.33 -9.27
C GLY A 185 -1.22 3.24 -10.27
N SER A 186 0.09 3.10 -10.49
CA SER A 186 0.64 2.15 -11.45
C SER A 186 2.05 1.72 -11.09
N LEU A 187 2.38 0.47 -11.41
CA LEU A 187 3.75 -0.06 -11.37
C LEU A 187 4.50 0.17 -12.69
N SER A 188 3.81 0.60 -13.75
CA SER A 188 4.40 0.82 -15.08
C SER A 188 5.36 2.01 -15.08
N GLY A 189 6.48 1.87 -15.79
CA GLY A 189 7.47 2.96 -15.96
C GLY A 189 8.21 3.36 -14.68
N ARG A 190 8.20 2.51 -13.65
CA ARG A 190 8.91 2.77 -12.39
C ARG A 190 10.36 2.35 -12.47
N THR A 191 11.21 3.07 -11.72
CA THR A 191 12.66 2.88 -11.70
C THR A 191 13.14 2.28 -10.38
N MET A 192 14.33 1.68 -10.39
CA MET A 192 14.96 1.14 -9.18
C MET A 192 15.35 2.25 -8.19
N GLU A 193 15.63 3.46 -8.68
CA GLU A 193 15.89 4.64 -7.87
C GLU A 193 14.71 4.94 -6.93
N GLN A 194 13.48 4.89 -7.44
CA GLN A 194 12.27 5.07 -6.62
C GLN A 194 12.14 4.01 -5.52
N ALA A 195 12.60 2.77 -5.78
CA ALA A 195 12.61 1.72 -4.76
C ALA A 195 13.63 2.04 -3.66
N TRP A 196 14.83 2.52 -4.02
CA TRP A 196 15.85 2.95 -3.06
C TRP A 196 15.40 4.16 -2.25
N ASP A 197 14.73 5.12 -2.86
CA ASP A 197 14.21 6.32 -2.18
C ASP A 197 13.21 5.98 -1.07
N ILE A 198 12.31 5.03 -1.31
CA ILE A 198 11.30 4.66 -0.32
C ILE A 198 11.79 3.60 0.69
N LEU A 199 12.88 2.90 0.39
CA LEU A 199 13.35 1.76 1.18
C LEU A 199 13.50 2.06 2.68
N PRO A 200 14.17 3.15 3.11
CA PRO A 200 14.33 3.44 4.53
C PRO A 200 12.99 3.65 5.24
N PHE A 201 12.06 4.36 4.61
CA PHE A 201 10.72 4.63 5.16
C PHE A 201 9.88 3.35 5.22
N PHE A 202 9.97 2.53 4.19
CA PHE A 202 9.33 1.21 4.12
C PHE A 202 9.84 0.30 5.25
N LEU A 203 11.16 0.17 5.43
CA LEU A 203 11.75 -0.70 6.45
C LEU A 203 11.39 -0.25 7.86
N VAL A 204 11.49 1.05 8.15
CA VAL A 204 11.12 1.62 9.45
C VAL A 204 9.63 1.41 9.74
N GLY A 205 8.76 1.72 8.76
CA GLY A 205 7.32 1.53 8.89
C GLY A 205 6.94 0.06 9.07
N LEU A 206 7.58 -0.85 8.32
CA LEU A 206 7.34 -2.29 8.41
C LEU A 206 7.77 -2.83 9.77
N ALA A 207 8.98 -2.52 10.22
CA ALA A 207 9.50 -2.96 11.52
C ALA A 207 8.62 -2.45 12.68
N ALA A 208 8.25 -1.17 12.66
CA ALA A 208 7.37 -0.57 13.66
C ALA A 208 5.97 -1.24 13.67
N SER A 209 5.41 -1.52 12.49
CA SER A 209 4.11 -2.18 12.35
C SER A 209 4.13 -3.62 12.85
N LEU A 210 5.17 -4.39 12.51
CA LEU A 210 5.33 -5.76 12.99
C LEU A 210 5.50 -5.81 14.52
N ALA A 211 6.26 -4.88 15.09
CA ALA A 211 6.42 -4.74 16.54
C ALA A 211 5.11 -4.37 17.25
N ALA A 212 4.22 -3.65 16.57
CA ALA A 212 2.92 -3.22 17.11
C ALA A 212 1.92 -4.36 17.30
N GLY A 213 2.13 -5.55 16.73
CA GLY A 213 1.16 -6.65 16.75
C GLY A 213 0.65 -7.06 18.14
N ARG A 214 1.53 -7.02 19.17
CA ARG A 214 1.14 -7.27 20.58
C ARG A 214 0.21 -6.18 21.11
N PHE A 215 0.54 -4.93 20.82
CA PHE A 215 -0.24 -3.78 21.30
C PHE A 215 -1.61 -3.72 20.60
N LEU A 216 -1.68 -4.09 19.32
CA LEU A 216 -2.94 -4.20 18.57
C LEU A 216 -3.86 -5.28 19.16
N ASN A 217 -3.31 -6.43 19.58
CA ASN A 217 -4.08 -7.47 20.24
C ASN A 217 -4.62 -6.98 21.60
N ALA A 218 -3.81 -6.27 22.38
CA ALA A 218 -4.28 -5.70 23.65
C ALA A 218 -5.37 -4.64 23.43
N LEU A 219 -5.19 -3.73 22.45
CA LEU A 219 -6.19 -2.72 22.10
C LEU A 219 -7.52 -3.32 21.60
N ALA A 220 -7.48 -4.51 21.00
CA ALA A 220 -8.69 -5.22 20.58
C ALA A 220 -9.62 -5.60 21.76
N LEU A 221 -9.06 -5.78 22.96
CA LEU A 221 -9.80 -6.06 24.20
C LEU A 221 -10.46 -4.81 24.83
N GLY A 222 -10.14 -3.63 24.30
CA GLY A 222 -10.58 -2.34 24.84
C GLY A 222 -9.43 -1.55 25.50
N GLU A 223 -9.61 -0.24 25.62
CA GLU A 223 -8.55 0.64 26.14
C GLU A 223 -8.25 0.41 27.63
N GLU A 224 -9.27 0.15 28.44
CA GLU A 224 -9.15 -0.13 29.87
C GLU A 224 -8.42 -1.47 30.10
N ALA A 225 -8.81 -2.52 29.34
CA ALA A 225 -8.15 -3.82 29.40
C ALA A 225 -6.70 -3.74 28.88
N ALA A 226 -6.43 -2.97 27.83
CA ALA A 226 -5.07 -2.74 27.36
C ALA A 226 -4.20 -2.03 28.41
N ALA A 227 -4.77 -1.03 29.11
CA ALA A 227 -4.08 -0.31 30.18
C ALA A 227 -3.74 -1.22 31.36
N SER A 228 -4.67 -2.11 31.77
CA SER A 228 -4.42 -3.09 32.84
C SER A 228 -3.34 -4.12 32.49
N LEU A 229 -3.13 -4.37 31.18
CA LEU A 229 -2.02 -5.18 30.65
C LEU A 229 -0.71 -4.39 30.48
N GLY A 230 -0.62 -3.15 30.97
CA GLY A 230 0.57 -2.32 30.93
C GLY A 230 0.80 -1.57 29.60
N VAL A 231 -0.15 -1.65 28.66
CA VAL A 231 -0.09 -0.89 27.40
C VAL A 231 -0.56 0.54 27.67
N ARG A 232 0.13 1.53 27.15
CA ARG A 232 -0.36 2.93 27.12
C ARG A 232 -1.15 3.15 25.81
N PRO A 233 -2.51 3.18 25.84
CA PRO A 233 -3.31 3.19 24.62
C PRO A 233 -3.01 4.40 23.71
N GLY A 234 -2.79 5.59 24.29
CA GLY A 234 -2.50 6.79 23.52
C GLY A 234 -1.20 6.69 22.71
N THR A 235 -0.11 6.28 23.35
CA THR A 235 1.19 6.11 22.67
C THR A 235 1.14 4.99 21.63
N ALA A 236 0.49 3.87 21.94
CA ALA A 236 0.34 2.76 21.00
C ALA A 236 -0.44 3.16 19.75
N LYS A 237 -1.50 3.96 19.90
CA LYS A 237 -2.29 4.49 18.78
C LYS A 237 -1.48 5.44 17.92
N ILE A 238 -0.76 6.39 18.53
CA ILE A 238 0.06 7.34 17.78
C ILE A 238 1.17 6.62 17.03
N ALA A 239 1.91 5.72 17.70
CA ALA A 239 3.00 4.96 17.07
C ALA A 239 2.49 4.08 15.91
N GLY A 240 1.38 3.38 16.10
CA GLY A 240 0.78 2.56 15.05
C GLY A 240 0.27 3.42 13.88
N ALA A 241 -0.37 4.54 14.15
CA ALA A 241 -0.84 5.44 13.10
C ALA A 241 0.33 6.04 12.30
N LEU A 242 1.43 6.44 12.96
CA LEU A 242 2.64 6.91 12.27
C LEU A 242 3.28 5.80 11.43
N ALA A 243 3.36 4.58 11.94
CA ALA A 243 3.87 3.42 11.19
C ALA A 243 3.02 3.13 9.94
N ALA A 244 1.68 3.09 10.08
CA ALA A 244 0.77 2.90 8.97
C ALA A 244 0.86 4.05 7.95
N THR A 245 0.97 5.28 8.42
CA THR A 245 1.15 6.46 7.57
C THR A 245 2.44 6.38 6.78
N LEU A 246 3.55 6.01 7.43
CA LEU A 246 4.85 5.91 6.79
C LEU A 246 4.84 4.85 5.68
N LEU A 247 4.23 3.69 5.94
CA LEU A 247 4.05 2.64 4.93
C LEU A 247 3.15 3.08 3.77
N CYS A 248 1.99 3.63 4.06
CA CYS A 248 1.05 4.08 3.03
C CYS A 248 1.62 5.23 2.21
N ALA A 249 2.26 6.21 2.87
CA ALA A 249 2.87 7.37 2.21
C ALA A 249 4.04 6.95 1.31
N SER A 250 4.91 6.05 1.75
CA SER A 250 6.02 5.54 0.93
C SER A 250 5.52 4.79 -0.30
N ALA A 251 4.51 3.91 -0.15
CA ALA A 251 3.90 3.22 -1.28
C ALA A 251 3.25 4.22 -2.26
N THR A 252 2.42 5.15 -1.75
CA THR A 252 1.74 6.16 -2.59
C THR A 252 2.74 7.06 -3.31
N ALA A 253 3.82 7.46 -2.65
CA ALA A 253 4.86 8.29 -3.26
C ALA A 253 5.54 7.60 -4.45
N ALA A 254 5.82 6.30 -4.34
CA ALA A 254 6.52 5.54 -5.38
C ALA A 254 5.60 5.12 -6.54
N VAL A 255 4.41 4.59 -6.24
CA VAL A 255 3.55 3.96 -7.26
C VAL A 255 2.22 4.69 -7.50
N GLY A 256 2.00 5.82 -6.81
CA GLY A 256 0.71 6.50 -6.79
C GLY A 256 -0.29 5.83 -5.83
N PRO A 257 -1.47 6.43 -5.64
CA PRO A 257 -2.50 5.89 -4.76
C PRO A 257 -3.09 4.59 -5.32
N ILE A 258 -2.90 3.48 -4.61
CA ILE A 258 -3.51 2.19 -4.93
C ILE A 258 -4.47 1.82 -3.79
N GLY A 259 -5.75 1.75 -4.11
CA GLY A 259 -6.78 1.39 -3.14
C GLY A 259 -7.01 -0.12 -3.00
N PHE A 260 -7.82 -0.48 -2.01
CA PHE A 260 -8.34 -1.81 -1.73
C PHE A 260 -7.34 -2.85 -1.23
N VAL A 261 -6.05 -2.75 -1.47
CA VAL A 261 -5.03 -3.71 -0.98
C VAL A 261 -5.07 -3.76 0.55
N GLY A 262 -5.08 -2.60 1.21
CA GLY A 262 -5.16 -2.47 2.67
C GLY A 262 -6.49 -2.93 3.29
N LEU A 263 -7.54 -3.07 2.48
CA LEU A 263 -8.84 -3.59 2.93
C LEU A 263 -8.98 -5.08 2.63
N ALA A 264 -8.70 -5.50 1.40
CA ALA A 264 -8.95 -6.84 0.92
C ALA A 264 -8.01 -7.87 1.54
N VAL A 265 -6.69 -7.56 1.59
CA VAL A 265 -5.69 -8.50 2.08
C VAL A 265 -5.89 -8.87 3.55
N PRO A 266 -6.01 -7.90 4.50
CA PRO A 266 -6.27 -8.25 5.89
C PRO A 266 -7.57 -9.04 6.08
N HIS A 267 -8.60 -8.72 5.28
CA HIS A 267 -9.87 -9.43 5.35
C HIS A 267 -9.73 -10.90 4.90
N MET A 268 -9.04 -11.15 3.79
CA MET A 268 -8.76 -12.51 3.30
C MET A 268 -7.91 -13.29 4.31
N VAL A 269 -6.83 -12.70 4.80
CA VAL A 269 -5.91 -13.36 5.74
C VAL A 269 -6.61 -13.69 7.06
N ARG A 270 -7.47 -12.78 7.56
CA ARG A 270 -8.21 -12.98 8.82
C ARG A 270 -9.11 -14.21 8.80
N SER A 271 -9.65 -14.60 7.64
CA SER A 271 -10.47 -15.81 7.50
C SER A 271 -9.69 -17.10 7.81
N PHE A 272 -8.36 -17.06 7.67
CA PHE A 272 -7.48 -18.20 7.93
C PHE A 272 -6.77 -18.13 9.29
N THR A 273 -6.39 -16.92 9.73
CA THR A 273 -5.61 -16.69 10.96
C THR A 273 -6.46 -16.44 12.20
N GLY A 274 -7.73 -16.04 12.02
CA GLY A 274 -8.53 -15.48 13.09
C GLY A 274 -8.09 -14.05 13.49
N PRO A 275 -8.40 -13.60 14.73
CA PRO A 275 -8.24 -12.21 15.15
C PRO A 275 -6.80 -11.83 15.60
N ASP A 276 -5.83 -12.74 15.59
CA ASP A 276 -4.47 -12.47 16.08
C ASP A 276 -3.71 -11.56 15.11
N ASN A 277 -3.52 -10.28 15.50
CA ASN A 277 -2.85 -9.28 14.70
C ASN A 277 -1.39 -9.58 14.39
N ARG A 278 -0.69 -10.41 15.16
CA ARG A 278 0.70 -10.81 14.87
C ARG A 278 0.77 -11.64 13.59
N TRP A 279 -0.05 -12.67 13.51
CA TRP A 279 -0.14 -13.51 12.31
C TRP A 279 -0.72 -12.74 11.13
N LEU A 280 -1.70 -11.87 11.42
CA LEU A 280 -2.32 -11.03 10.41
C LEU A 280 -1.31 -10.09 9.74
N LEU A 281 -0.41 -9.46 10.52
CA LEU A 281 0.65 -8.59 10.00
C LEU A 281 1.64 -9.37 9.13
N VAL A 282 2.16 -10.50 9.63
CA VAL A 282 3.16 -11.30 8.91
C VAL A 282 2.59 -11.84 7.59
N LEU A 283 1.41 -12.44 7.62
CA LEU A 283 0.80 -13.01 6.42
C LEU A 283 0.34 -11.92 5.44
N SER A 284 -0.12 -10.77 5.93
CA SER A 284 -0.47 -9.65 5.05
C SER A 284 0.77 -9.05 4.36
N ALA A 285 1.93 -9.03 5.04
CA ALA A 285 3.19 -8.61 4.43
C ALA A 285 3.63 -9.50 3.26
N VAL A 286 3.19 -10.76 3.22
CA VAL A 286 3.48 -11.72 2.14
C VAL A 286 2.37 -11.77 1.10
N THR A 287 1.10 -11.75 1.52
CA THR A 287 -0.03 -11.87 0.60
C THR A 287 -0.37 -10.57 -0.13
N GLY A 288 -0.06 -9.41 0.49
CA GLY A 288 -0.24 -8.10 -0.14
C GLY A 288 0.54 -7.93 -1.44
N PRO A 289 1.85 -8.19 -1.44
CA PRO A 289 2.65 -8.23 -2.66
C PRO A 289 2.09 -9.18 -3.73
N ALA A 290 1.72 -10.39 -3.32
CA ALA A 290 1.18 -11.37 -4.26
C ALA A 290 -0.10 -10.86 -4.96
N LEU A 291 -1.05 -10.28 -4.19
CA LEU A 291 -2.26 -9.69 -4.75
C LEU A 291 -1.93 -8.54 -5.72
N LEU A 292 -1.01 -7.64 -5.33
CA LEU A 292 -0.67 -6.48 -6.15
C LEU A 292 0.03 -6.90 -7.45
N LEU A 293 0.96 -7.85 -7.39
CA LEU A 293 1.64 -8.36 -8.58
C LEU A 293 0.69 -9.12 -9.51
N PHE A 294 -0.23 -9.93 -8.98
CA PHE A 294 -1.25 -10.58 -9.82
C PHE A 294 -2.20 -9.57 -10.46
N ALA A 295 -2.61 -8.52 -9.73
CA ALA A 295 -3.41 -7.43 -10.30
C ALA A 295 -2.66 -6.71 -11.43
N ASP A 296 -1.36 -6.47 -11.25
CA ASP A 296 -0.50 -5.87 -12.26
C ASP A 296 -0.35 -6.77 -13.50
N VAL A 297 -0.10 -8.07 -13.31
CA VAL A 297 -0.06 -9.06 -14.41
C VAL A 297 -1.40 -9.11 -15.16
N ALA A 298 -2.52 -9.13 -14.44
CA ALA A 298 -3.84 -9.09 -15.05
C ALA A 298 -4.05 -7.83 -15.90
N GLY A 299 -3.62 -6.66 -15.42
CA GLY A 299 -3.68 -5.40 -16.18
C GLY A 299 -2.92 -5.46 -17.50
N ARG A 300 -1.76 -6.11 -17.50
CA ARG A 300 -0.93 -6.34 -18.71
C ARG A 300 -1.55 -7.33 -19.68
N LEU A 301 -2.35 -8.29 -19.19
CA LEU A 301 -3.01 -9.30 -20.04
C LEU A 301 -4.28 -8.78 -20.68
N LEU A 302 -5.07 -7.96 -19.96
CA LEU A 302 -6.41 -7.54 -20.37
C LEU A 302 -6.45 -6.53 -21.51
N ALA A 303 -5.41 -5.70 -21.66
CA ALA A 303 -5.42 -4.58 -22.60
C ALA A 303 -4.28 -4.61 -23.62
N ARG A 304 -3.79 -5.78 -24.00
CA ARG A 304 -2.69 -5.90 -24.99
C ARG A 304 -3.04 -5.22 -26.32
N PRO A 305 -2.10 -4.49 -26.94
CA PRO A 305 -0.69 -4.25 -26.59
C PRO A 305 -0.47 -3.19 -25.50
N GLY A 306 -1.50 -2.48 -25.05
CA GLY A 306 -1.46 -1.57 -23.91
C GLY A 306 -1.54 -2.30 -22.57
N GLU A 307 -1.71 -1.53 -21.50
CA GLU A 307 -1.92 -2.08 -20.15
C GLU A 307 -2.96 -1.27 -19.38
N VAL A 308 -3.78 -1.98 -18.58
CA VAL A 308 -4.66 -1.35 -17.58
C VAL A 308 -3.84 -1.05 -16.35
N LEU A 309 -3.94 0.19 -15.84
CA LEU A 309 -3.20 0.61 -14.66
C LEU A 309 -3.56 -0.26 -13.45
N THR A 310 -2.56 -0.60 -12.64
CA THR A 310 -2.68 -1.53 -11.51
C THR A 310 -3.76 -1.11 -10.50
N GLY A 311 -3.91 0.21 -10.25
CA GLY A 311 -4.94 0.73 -9.35
C GLY A 311 -6.37 0.47 -9.82
N VAL A 312 -6.62 0.42 -11.14
CA VAL A 312 -7.94 0.06 -11.69
C VAL A 312 -8.25 -1.41 -11.42
N ILE A 313 -7.28 -2.29 -11.65
CA ILE A 313 -7.47 -3.74 -11.43
C ILE A 313 -7.68 -4.04 -9.94
N THR A 314 -6.89 -3.41 -9.05
CA THR A 314 -7.10 -3.59 -7.61
C THR A 314 -8.47 -3.09 -7.15
N ALA A 315 -8.99 -2.01 -7.73
CA ALA A 315 -10.34 -1.51 -7.45
C ALA A 315 -11.42 -2.49 -7.95
N LEU A 316 -11.28 -3.01 -9.17
CA LEU A 316 -12.20 -4.00 -9.74
C LEU A 316 -12.24 -5.32 -8.96
N LEU A 317 -11.11 -5.76 -8.42
CA LEU A 317 -11.04 -6.97 -7.58
C LEU A 317 -11.48 -6.68 -6.14
N GLY A 318 -11.12 -5.52 -5.59
CA GLY A 318 -11.35 -5.17 -4.20
C GLY A 318 -12.79 -4.79 -3.89
N ALA A 319 -13.48 -4.10 -4.80
CA ALA A 319 -14.87 -3.65 -4.57
C ALA A 319 -15.85 -4.83 -4.39
N PRO A 320 -15.87 -5.88 -5.23
CA PRO A 320 -16.70 -7.05 -5.00
C PRO A 320 -16.37 -7.79 -3.69
N LEU A 321 -15.07 -7.93 -3.37
CA LEU A 321 -14.64 -8.55 -2.12
C LEU A 321 -15.14 -7.80 -0.90
N LEU A 322 -15.09 -6.46 -0.93
CA LEU A 322 -15.60 -5.62 0.14
C LEU A 322 -17.13 -5.74 0.30
N ILE A 323 -17.88 -5.76 -0.82
CA ILE A 323 -19.34 -5.95 -0.79
C ILE A 323 -19.69 -7.30 -0.15
N LEU A 324 -19.00 -8.37 -0.53
CA LEU A 324 -19.20 -9.70 0.06
C LEU A 324 -18.87 -9.72 1.55
N ALA A 325 -17.77 -9.05 1.96
CA ALA A 325 -17.39 -8.92 3.36
C ALA A 325 -18.47 -8.22 4.19
N VAL A 326 -18.98 -7.09 3.71
CA VAL A 326 -20.04 -6.32 4.40
C VAL A 326 -21.35 -7.13 4.51
N ARG A 327 -21.73 -7.84 3.44
CA ARG A 327 -22.93 -8.70 3.47
C ARG A 327 -22.81 -9.82 4.50
N ARG A 328 -21.65 -10.46 4.61
CA ARG A 328 -21.42 -11.51 5.62
C ARG A 328 -21.46 -10.97 7.07
N MET A 329 -20.93 -9.78 7.31
CA MET A 329 -20.99 -9.16 8.63
C MET A 329 -22.42 -8.84 9.06
N ARG A 330 -23.29 -8.41 8.14
CA ARG A 330 -24.72 -8.15 8.42
C ARG A 330 -25.52 -9.42 8.67
N ALA A 331 -25.10 -10.56 8.15
CA ALA A 331 -25.80 -11.83 8.35
C ALA A 331 -25.49 -12.48 9.71
N VAL A 332 -24.48 -11.98 10.43
CA VAL A 332 -24.05 -12.49 11.75
C VAL A 332 -24.41 -11.55 12.90
N ALA A 333 -24.79 -10.31 12.59
CA ALA A 333 -25.29 -9.32 13.55
C ALA A 333 -26.82 -9.37 13.65
#